data_8b4413c36f653ae65ec65801ebb6ec14
#
_entry.id   8b4413c36f653ae65ec65801ebb6ec14
#
_cell.length_a   1.000
_cell.length_b   1.000
_cell.length_c   1.000
_cell.angle_alpha   90.00
_cell.angle_beta   90.00
_cell.angle_gamma   90.00
#
_symmetry.space_group_name_H-M   'P 1'
#
loop_
_entity.id
_entity.type
_entity.pdbx_description
1 polymer ?
#
loop_
_entity_poly.entity_id
_entity_poly.type
_entity_poly.pdbx_seq_one_letter_code
_entity_poly.pdbx_strand_id
1 'polypeptide(L)'
;LRDFPTTYVNRRGERVVTGFDVLLVRRDGQPEPHRTERLANGVRIWIGDPGVYLSPGLYTYTITYRTDRQLGSFADHDELYWNVTGNGWDFPIDDVTAQVFLPGNVPADGIAVEAYTGPQGDRGRDWAAEASTSTATFRTTRGLGPREAADWLLRSCVAPGGARSAVPRDRAALRGAGGPVTGLDALPEADEV
;
A
#
# COMPACT_ATOMS: atom_id res chain seq x y z
N LEU A 1 3.62 15.35 -6.95
CA LEU A 1 3.42 14.20 -7.83
C LEU A 1 3.65 12.90 -7.06
N ARG A 2 3.03 11.81 -7.53
CA ARG A 2 3.18 10.48 -6.95
C ARG A 2 3.26 9.43 -8.05
N ASP A 3 4.24 8.55 -7.97
CA ASP A 3 4.42 7.44 -8.91
C ASP A 3 3.97 6.13 -8.27
N PHE A 4 3.24 5.33 -9.04
CA PHE A 4 2.80 4.00 -8.67
C PHE A 4 3.28 3.02 -9.73
N PRO A 5 4.25 2.16 -9.42
CA PRO A 5 4.63 1.10 -10.32
C PRO A 5 3.44 0.15 -10.53
N THR A 6 3.18 -0.25 -11.76
CA THR A 6 2.09 -1.18 -12.11
C THR A 6 2.57 -2.34 -12.99
N THR A 7 3.89 -2.48 -13.13
CA THR A 7 4.48 -3.54 -13.94
C THR A 7 5.63 -4.18 -13.16
N TYR A 8 5.59 -5.48 -13.03
CA TYR A 8 6.65 -6.27 -12.38
C TYR A 8 6.87 -7.61 -13.10
N VAL A 9 7.93 -8.30 -12.75
CA VAL A 9 8.24 -9.64 -13.27
C VAL A 9 8.00 -10.64 -12.14
N ASN A 10 7.15 -11.64 -12.37
CA ASN A 10 6.85 -12.67 -11.38
C ASN A 10 7.97 -13.74 -11.32
N ARG A 11 7.88 -14.70 -10.37
CA ARG A 11 8.84 -15.81 -10.20
C ARG A 11 9.05 -16.67 -11.46
N ARG A 12 8.07 -16.67 -12.36
CA ARG A 12 8.17 -17.39 -13.63
C ARG A 12 8.84 -16.60 -14.73
N GLY A 13 9.32 -15.38 -14.44
CA GLY A 13 9.88 -14.47 -15.43
C GLY A 13 8.83 -13.80 -16.32
N GLU A 14 7.53 -13.90 -15.98
CA GLU A 14 6.45 -13.31 -16.75
C GLU A 14 6.21 -11.87 -16.32
N ARG A 15 6.05 -10.99 -17.30
CA ARG A 15 5.66 -9.60 -17.03
C ARG A 15 4.19 -9.54 -16.61
N VAL A 16 3.94 -9.06 -15.40
CA VAL A 16 2.61 -8.81 -14.88
C VAL A 16 2.32 -7.32 -14.90
N VAL A 17 1.11 -6.97 -15.34
CA VAL A 17 0.62 -5.58 -15.30
C VAL A 17 -0.62 -5.57 -14.42
N THR A 18 -0.61 -4.71 -13.40
CA THR A 18 -1.75 -4.49 -12.52
C THR A 18 -2.61 -3.35 -13.04
N GLY A 19 -3.92 -3.42 -12.84
CA GLY A 19 -4.82 -2.30 -13.06
C GLY A 19 -4.59 -1.23 -11.99
N PHE A 20 -4.75 0.04 -12.40
CA PHE A 20 -4.64 1.16 -11.47
C PHE A 20 -5.56 2.28 -11.92
N ASP A 21 -6.61 2.54 -11.12
CA ASP A 21 -7.62 3.56 -11.40
C ASP A 21 -7.66 4.57 -10.25
N VAL A 22 -7.32 5.82 -10.51
CA VAL A 22 -7.52 6.90 -9.54
C VAL A 22 -9.01 7.24 -9.49
N LEU A 23 -9.58 7.14 -8.30
CA LEU A 23 -11.01 7.38 -8.08
C LEU A 23 -11.27 8.80 -7.56
N LEU A 24 -10.37 9.31 -6.72
CA LEU A 24 -10.56 10.61 -6.09
C LEU A 24 -9.22 11.15 -5.57
N VAL A 25 -9.00 12.45 -5.75
CA VAL A 25 -7.93 13.19 -5.08
C VAL A 25 -8.53 14.38 -4.35
N ARG A 26 -8.12 14.59 -3.10
CA ARG A 26 -8.55 15.71 -2.27
C ARG A 26 -7.35 16.38 -1.61
N ARG A 27 -7.49 17.67 -1.32
CA ARG A 27 -6.64 18.44 -0.42
C ARG A 27 -7.52 19.09 0.65
N ASP A 28 -7.19 18.84 1.91
CA ASP A 28 -7.94 19.34 3.07
C ASP A 28 -9.46 19.03 2.98
N GLY A 29 -9.78 17.83 2.50
CA GLY A 29 -11.14 17.35 2.31
C GLY A 29 -11.85 17.88 1.05
N GLN A 30 -11.32 18.87 0.34
CA GLN A 30 -11.89 19.40 -0.89
C GLN A 30 -11.33 18.70 -2.14
N PRO A 31 -12.12 18.53 -3.21
CA PRO A 31 -11.61 17.99 -4.45
C PRO A 31 -10.39 18.77 -4.95
N GLU A 32 -9.34 18.04 -5.35
CA GLU A 32 -8.12 18.62 -5.89
C GLU A 32 -7.95 18.24 -7.35
N PRO A 33 -7.66 19.19 -8.24
CA PRO A 33 -7.33 18.90 -9.62
C PRO A 33 -6.16 17.91 -9.71
N HIS A 34 -6.27 16.95 -10.61
CA HIS A 34 -5.20 15.99 -10.85
C HIS A 34 -5.26 15.45 -12.29
N ARG A 35 -4.15 14.92 -12.75
CA ARG A 35 -4.05 14.17 -14.00
C ARG A 35 -3.14 12.97 -13.82
N THR A 36 -3.38 11.92 -14.59
CA THR A 36 -2.56 10.73 -14.64
C THR A 36 -1.71 10.70 -15.90
N GLU A 37 -0.50 10.15 -15.77
CA GLU A 37 0.43 9.94 -16.85
C GLU A 37 0.93 8.50 -16.80
N ARG A 38 0.95 7.81 -17.94
CA ARG A 38 1.52 6.47 -18.03
C ARG A 38 3.03 6.55 -18.12
N LEU A 39 3.71 5.81 -17.25
CA LEU A 39 5.15 5.60 -17.29
C LEU A 39 5.48 4.23 -17.88
N ALA A 40 6.75 3.98 -18.18
CA ALA A 40 7.20 2.69 -18.70
C ALA A 40 6.90 1.51 -17.76
N ASN A 41 6.92 1.77 -16.44
CA ASN A 41 6.70 0.78 -15.40
C ASN A 41 5.50 1.08 -14.48
N GLY A 42 4.70 2.11 -14.78
CA GLY A 42 3.63 2.47 -13.86
C GLY A 42 2.78 3.66 -14.28
N VAL A 43 2.21 4.31 -13.27
CA VAL A 43 1.35 5.49 -13.41
C VAL A 43 1.86 6.59 -12.50
N ARG A 44 1.94 7.79 -13.03
CA ARG A 44 2.22 9.02 -12.27
C ARG A 44 0.95 9.81 -12.08
N ILE A 45 0.70 10.25 -10.86
CA ILE A 45 -0.37 11.19 -10.52
C ILE A 45 0.25 12.56 -10.31
N TRP A 46 -0.14 13.53 -11.12
CA TRP A 46 0.12 14.93 -10.92
C TRP A 46 -1.04 15.54 -10.13
N ILE A 47 -0.76 16.12 -8.98
CA ILE A 47 -1.77 16.65 -8.06
C ILE A 47 -1.61 18.15 -8.00
N GLY A 48 -2.73 18.87 -8.11
CA GLY A 48 -2.80 20.32 -8.17
C GLY A 48 -2.86 20.86 -9.58
N ASP A 49 -3.05 22.16 -9.66
CA ASP A 49 -3.02 22.95 -10.90
C ASP A 49 -1.63 23.59 -11.06
N PRO A 50 -0.96 23.45 -12.22
CA PRO A 50 0.35 24.04 -12.46
C PRO A 50 0.40 25.56 -12.29
N GLY A 51 -0.75 26.24 -12.43
CA GLY A 51 -0.86 27.69 -12.26
C GLY A 51 -1.10 28.14 -10.81
N VAL A 52 -1.26 27.21 -9.87
CA VAL A 52 -1.57 27.51 -8.47
C VAL A 52 -0.40 27.16 -7.56
N TYR A 53 0.15 28.17 -6.92
CA TYR A 53 1.20 28.01 -5.91
C TYR A 53 0.58 28.08 -4.52
N LEU A 54 0.86 27.03 -3.69
CA LEU A 54 0.39 27.00 -2.33
C LEU A 54 1.29 27.84 -1.43
N SER A 55 0.69 28.54 -0.47
CA SER A 55 1.47 29.17 0.62
C SER A 55 2.13 28.08 1.48
N PRO A 56 3.27 28.38 2.12
CA PRO A 56 3.83 27.45 3.10
C PRO A 56 2.81 27.12 4.19
N GLY A 57 2.65 25.83 4.49
CA GLY A 57 1.65 25.37 5.46
C GLY A 57 1.54 23.85 5.52
N LEU A 58 0.67 23.37 6.37
CA LEU A 58 0.30 21.96 6.47
C LEU A 58 -0.89 21.70 5.54
N TYR A 59 -0.79 20.66 4.75
CA TYR A 59 -1.83 20.24 3.81
C TYR A 59 -2.06 18.74 3.92
N THR A 60 -3.31 18.33 3.95
CA THR A 60 -3.69 16.92 3.95
C THR A 60 -4.14 16.51 2.53
N TYR A 61 -3.41 15.60 1.91
CA TYR A 61 -3.80 15.01 0.64
C TYR A 61 -4.40 13.63 0.85
N THR A 62 -5.52 13.37 0.19
CA THR A 62 -6.16 12.06 0.14
C THR A 62 -6.20 11.60 -1.30
N ILE A 63 -5.64 10.43 -1.58
CA ILE A 63 -5.70 9.78 -2.88
C ILE A 63 -6.47 8.48 -2.69
N THR A 64 -7.59 8.33 -3.38
CA THR A 64 -8.36 7.09 -3.42
C THR A 64 -8.18 6.45 -4.78
N TYR A 65 -7.77 5.21 -4.80
CA TYR A 65 -7.56 4.46 -6.04
C TYR A 65 -7.97 3.00 -5.87
N ARG A 66 -8.08 2.31 -6.97
CA ARG A 66 -8.33 0.88 -7.05
C ARG A 66 -7.22 0.23 -7.86
N THR A 67 -6.77 -0.93 -7.40
CA THR A 67 -5.81 -1.78 -8.10
C THR A 67 -6.27 -3.23 -8.08
N ASP A 68 -5.71 -4.06 -8.93
CA ASP A 68 -5.98 -5.49 -9.01
C ASP A 68 -4.69 -6.31 -8.95
N ARG A 69 -4.83 -7.65 -8.83
CA ARG A 69 -3.70 -8.60 -8.89
C ARG A 69 -2.61 -8.35 -7.85
N GLN A 70 -2.99 -7.89 -6.67
CA GLN A 70 -2.07 -7.59 -5.58
C GLN A 70 -1.96 -8.73 -4.55
N LEU A 71 -2.75 -9.79 -4.71
CA LEU A 71 -2.74 -10.91 -3.79
C LEU A 71 -1.97 -12.09 -4.36
N GLY A 72 -1.01 -12.59 -3.58
CA GLY A 72 -0.39 -13.89 -3.77
C GLY A 72 -1.28 -14.98 -3.17
N SER A 73 -1.51 -16.07 -3.89
CA SER A 73 -2.24 -17.22 -3.39
C SER A 73 -1.31 -18.42 -3.26
N PHE A 74 -1.16 -18.93 -2.06
CA PHE A 74 -0.35 -20.09 -1.70
C PHE A 74 -1.24 -21.28 -1.31
N ALA A 75 -0.65 -22.41 -1.00
CA ALA A 75 -1.40 -23.62 -0.68
C ALA A 75 -2.16 -23.51 0.65
N ASP A 76 -1.61 -22.76 1.60
CA ASP A 76 -2.03 -22.64 2.99
C ASP A 76 -2.47 -21.24 3.40
N HIS A 77 -2.18 -20.22 2.60
CA HIS A 77 -2.54 -18.83 2.89
C HIS A 77 -2.71 -18.00 1.63
N ASP A 78 -3.36 -16.85 1.79
CA ASP A 78 -3.31 -15.74 0.84
C ASP A 78 -2.44 -14.62 1.45
N GLU A 79 -1.65 -13.96 0.63
CA GLU A 79 -0.67 -12.96 1.04
C GLU A 79 -0.90 -11.63 0.33
N LEU A 80 -0.85 -10.55 1.07
CA LEU A 80 -0.74 -9.19 0.56
C LEU A 80 0.61 -8.62 0.98
N TYR A 81 1.47 -8.36 0.02
CA TYR A 81 2.65 -7.53 0.21
C TYR A 81 2.36 -6.13 -0.30
N TRP A 82 2.72 -5.11 0.48
CA TRP A 82 2.40 -3.73 0.12
C TRP A 82 3.49 -2.75 0.55
N ASN A 83 4.09 -2.05 -0.42
CA ASN A 83 4.94 -0.93 -0.12
C ASN A 83 4.07 0.31 0.18
N VAL A 84 4.05 0.73 1.44
CA VAL A 84 3.15 1.78 1.94
C VAL A 84 3.58 3.16 1.50
N THR A 85 4.85 3.46 1.69
CA THR A 85 5.38 4.81 1.48
C THR A 85 6.07 4.99 0.14
N GLY A 86 6.65 3.92 -0.41
CA GLY A 86 7.59 4.00 -1.53
C GLY A 86 8.96 4.52 -1.12
N ASN A 87 9.96 4.18 -1.92
CA ASN A 87 11.37 4.48 -1.65
C ASN A 87 11.84 5.79 -2.32
N GLY A 88 10.91 6.52 -2.95
CA GLY A 88 11.23 7.69 -3.80
C GLY A 88 11.21 9.04 -3.08
N TRP A 89 11.00 9.09 -1.77
CA TRP A 89 10.93 10.34 -1.03
C TRP A 89 12.31 10.92 -0.73
N ASP A 90 12.54 12.14 -1.17
CA ASP A 90 13.75 12.91 -0.80
C ASP A 90 13.62 13.59 0.57
N PHE A 91 12.44 13.54 1.17
CA PHE A 91 12.13 14.12 2.48
C PHE A 91 11.93 13.03 3.52
N PRO A 92 12.19 13.31 4.80
CA PRO A 92 11.86 12.39 5.87
C PRO A 92 10.34 12.25 5.99
N ILE A 93 9.91 11.12 6.57
CA ILE A 93 8.52 10.84 6.90
C ILE A 93 8.46 10.69 8.42
N ASP A 94 7.73 11.56 9.09
CA ASP A 94 7.72 11.59 10.55
C ASP A 94 7.02 10.38 11.15
N ASP A 95 5.91 9.94 10.55
CA ASP A 95 5.10 8.82 11.03
C ASP A 95 4.40 8.12 9.86
N VAL A 96 4.29 6.81 9.95
CA VAL A 96 3.51 6.00 9.00
C VAL A 96 2.54 5.13 9.77
N THR A 97 1.27 5.29 9.47
CA THR A 97 0.23 4.38 9.96
C THR A 97 -0.54 3.85 8.78
N ALA A 98 -0.82 2.55 8.82
CA ALA A 98 -1.65 2.00 7.80
C ALA A 98 -2.51 0.84 8.30
N GLN A 99 -3.67 0.67 7.71
CA GLN A 99 -4.68 -0.25 8.13
C GLN A 99 -5.20 -1.06 6.94
N VAL A 100 -5.28 -2.36 7.13
CA VAL A 100 -5.82 -3.30 6.15
C VAL A 100 -7.13 -3.86 6.68
N PHE A 101 -8.14 -3.83 5.84
CA PHE A 101 -9.45 -4.47 6.10
C PHE A 101 -9.59 -5.66 5.18
N LEU A 102 -9.71 -6.85 5.77
CA LEU A 102 -9.95 -8.08 5.04
C LEU A 102 -11.45 -8.29 4.82
N PRO A 103 -11.85 -8.84 3.67
CA PRO A 103 -13.23 -9.21 3.45
C PRO A 103 -13.62 -10.43 4.29
N GLY A 104 -14.88 -10.50 4.68
CA GLY A 104 -15.40 -11.61 5.49
C GLY A 104 -15.08 -11.48 6.99
N ASN A 105 -15.11 -12.60 7.68
CA ASN A 105 -14.87 -12.65 9.13
C ASN A 105 -13.63 -13.51 9.40
N VAL A 106 -12.44 -12.91 9.25
CA VAL A 106 -11.16 -13.56 9.51
C VAL A 106 -10.79 -13.33 10.98
N PRO A 107 -10.65 -14.39 11.81
CA PRO A 107 -10.26 -14.21 13.20
C PRO A 107 -8.83 -13.68 13.31
N ALA A 108 -8.53 -12.99 14.42
CA ALA A 108 -7.23 -12.35 14.61
C ALA A 108 -6.05 -13.33 14.57
N ASP A 109 -6.23 -14.55 15.08
CA ASP A 109 -5.24 -15.63 15.06
C ASP A 109 -5.03 -16.26 13.66
N GLY A 110 -5.95 -15.98 12.72
CA GLY A 110 -5.81 -16.31 11.31
C GLY A 110 -5.08 -15.23 10.50
N ILE A 111 -4.61 -14.14 11.12
CA ILE A 111 -3.91 -13.04 10.47
C ILE A 111 -2.46 -12.99 10.98
N ALA A 112 -1.51 -13.33 10.12
CA ALA A 112 -0.10 -13.10 10.39
C ALA A 112 0.34 -11.78 9.73
N VAL A 113 1.11 -10.98 10.47
CA VAL A 113 1.57 -9.66 10.04
C VAL A 113 3.08 -9.56 10.20
N GLU A 114 3.72 -8.96 9.21
CA GLU A 114 5.14 -8.66 9.21
C GLU A 114 5.34 -7.30 8.51
N ALA A 115 6.39 -6.57 8.87
CA ALA A 115 6.73 -5.35 8.17
C ALA A 115 8.25 -5.15 8.16
N TYR A 116 8.71 -4.30 7.26
CA TYR A 116 10.11 -3.94 7.13
C TYR A 116 10.21 -2.43 6.99
N THR A 117 11.25 -1.84 7.59
CA THR A 117 11.54 -0.41 7.51
C THR A 117 12.99 -0.19 7.10
N GLY A 118 13.26 0.90 6.38
CA GLY A 118 14.60 1.28 5.98
C GLY A 118 14.76 1.55 4.49
N PRO A 119 15.99 1.67 4.00
CA PRO A 119 16.30 1.72 2.57
C PRO A 119 15.82 0.47 1.82
N GLN A 120 15.69 0.56 0.51
CA GLN A 120 15.26 -0.56 -0.33
C GLN A 120 16.11 -1.81 -0.08
N GLY A 121 15.47 -2.93 0.22
CA GLY A 121 16.11 -4.21 0.52
C GLY A 121 16.51 -4.39 1.99
N ASP A 122 16.31 -3.39 2.82
CA ASP A 122 16.55 -3.49 4.26
C ASP A 122 15.40 -4.22 4.97
N ARG A 123 15.72 -4.86 6.09
CA ARG A 123 14.76 -5.58 6.94
C ARG A 123 14.72 -4.98 8.35
N GLY A 124 14.68 -3.66 8.42
CA GLY A 124 14.53 -2.94 9.69
C GLY A 124 13.23 -3.32 10.40
N ARG A 125 13.26 -3.23 11.74
CA ARG A 125 12.15 -3.64 12.61
C ARG A 125 11.57 -2.49 13.41
N ASP A 126 11.65 -1.29 12.88
CA ASP A 126 11.13 -0.08 13.54
C ASP A 126 9.62 0.06 13.30
N TRP A 127 8.87 -0.97 13.64
CA TRP A 127 7.43 -1.02 13.48
C TRP A 127 6.73 -1.78 14.59
N ALA A 128 5.44 -1.53 14.76
CA ALA A 128 4.51 -2.28 15.58
C ALA A 128 3.26 -2.59 14.78
N ALA A 129 2.64 -3.73 15.04
CA ALA A 129 1.38 -4.11 14.39
C ALA A 129 0.42 -4.77 15.37
N GLU A 130 -0.86 -4.58 15.10
CA GLU A 130 -1.96 -5.19 15.84
C GLU A 130 -2.93 -5.82 14.84
N ALA A 131 -3.36 -7.05 15.11
CA ALA A 131 -4.41 -7.72 14.38
C ALA A 131 -5.66 -7.87 15.24
N SER A 132 -6.81 -7.65 14.65
CA SER A 132 -8.12 -7.91 15.21
C SER A 132 -8.97 -8.64 14.16
N THR A 133 -10.23 -8.94 14.45
CA THR A 133 -11.08 -9.60 13.46
C THR A 133 -11.12 -8.82 12.14
N SER A 134 -10.65 -9.46 11.08
CA SER A 134 -10.61 -8.93 9.70
C SER A 134 -9.85 -7.61 9.53
N THR A 135 -9.01 -7.22 10.48
CA THR A 135 -8.27 -5.95 10.43
C THR A 135 -6.86 -6.14 10.92
N ALA A 136 -5.90 -5.52 10.24
CA ALA A 136 -4.54 -5.37 10.71
C ALA A 136 -4.13 -3.89 10.63
N THR A 137 -3.50 -3.39 11.68
CA THR A 137 -2.99 -2.02 11.76
C THR A 137 -1.49 -2.07 12.00
N PHE A 138 -0.75 -1.27 11.27
CA PHE A 138 0.71 -1.13 11.36
C PHE A 138 1.07 0.31 11.65
N ARG A 139 2.18 0.50 12.37
CA ARG A 139 2.77 1.82 12.63
C ARG A 139 4.27 1.71 12.64
N THR A 140 4.95 2.75 12.14
CA THR A 140 6.37 2.89 12.41
C THR A 140 6.59 3.32 13.86
N THR A 141 7.69 2.89 14.46
CA THR A 141 8.07 3.26 15.84
C THR A 141 9.12 4.38 15.88
N ARG A 142 9.58 4.82 14.70
CA ARG A 142 10.40 6.03 14.47
C ARG A 142 10.03 6.67 13.15
N GLY A 143 10.45 7.90 12.96
CA GLY A 143 10.44 8.53 11.64
C GLY A 143 11.38 7.81 10.66
N LEU A 144 11.04 7.86 9.38
CA LEU A 144 11.84 7.34 8.29
C LEU A 144 12.69 8.47 7.70
N GLY A 145 13.95 8.20 7.42
CA GLY A 145 14.84 9.13 6.73
C GLY A 145 14.50 9.24 5.23
N PRO A 146 15.17 10.18 4.52
CA PRO A 146 15.07 10.24 3.06
C PRO A 146 15.43 8.89 2.42
N ARG A 147 14.64 8.46 1.45
CA ARG A 147 14.78 7.18 0.74
C ARG A 147 14.57 5.92 1.59
N GLU A 148 14.09 6.07 2.82
CA GLU A 148 13.59 4.95 3.60
C GLU A 148 12.11 4.69 3.29
N ALA A 149 11.70 3.44 3.39
CA ALA A 149 10.32 2.99 3.18
C ALA A 149 9.79 2.19 4.35
N ALA A 150 8.49 1.97 4.34
CA ALA A 150 7.79 1.00 5.17
C ALA A 150 7.01 0.04 4.26
N ASP A 151 7.39 -1.22 4.31
CA ASP A 151 6.79 -2.32 3.57
C ASP A 151 6.01 -3.24 4.51
N TRP A 152 4.92 -3.80 4.04
CA TRP A 152 4.11 -4.73 4.81
C TRP A 152 3.91 -6.04 4.12
N LEU A 153 3.78 -7.04 4.96
CA LEU A 153 3.39 -8.37 4.59
C LEU A 153 2.25 -8.82 5.50
N LEU A 154 1.11 -9.09 4.93
CA LEU A 154 -0.04 -9.65 5.62
C LEU A 154 -0.37 -11.00 5.01
N ARG A 155 -0.42 -12.03 5.84
CA ARG A 155 -0.87 -13.37 5.47
C ARG A 155 -2.17 -13.69 6.17
N SER A 156 -3.18 -14.06 5.41
CA SER A 156 -4.43 -14.62 5.94
C SER A 156 -4.36 -16.14 5.82
N CYS A 157 -4.19 -16.80 6.94
CA CYS A 157 -4.14 -18.26 6.98
C CYS A 157 -5.55 -18.82 6.77
N VAL A 158 -5.71 -19.69 5.79
CA VAL A 158 -6.92 -20.51 5.64
C VAL A 158 -6.81 -21.67 6.63
N ALA A 159 -7.74 -21.75 7.59
CA ALA A 159 -7.78 -22.89 8.49
C ALA A 159 -7.86 -24.21 7.71
N PRO A 160 -7.11 -25.25 8.09
CA PRO A 160 -7.21 -26.56 7.46
C PRO A 160 -8.66 -27.05 7.51
N GLY A 161 -9.32 -27.22 6.35
CA GLY A 161 -10.72 -27.63 6.26
C GLY A 161 -11.76 -26.50 6.21
N GLY A 162 -11.34 -25.24 6.33
CA GLY A 162 -12.21 -24.09 6.06
C GLY A 162 -12.39 -23.91 4.56
N ALA A 163 -13.63 -23.68 4.12
CA ALA A 163 -13.86 -23.21 2.77
C ALA A 163 -12.99 -21.97 2.56
N ARG A 164 -12.15 -21.97 1.51
CA ARG A 164 -11.39 -20.77 1.12
C ARG A 164 -12.39 -19.63 1.08
N SER A 165 -12.23 -18.67 1.98
CA SER A 165 -12.99 -17.44 1.87
C SER A 165 -12.69 -16.94 0.47
N ALA A 166 -13.69 -17.02 -0.40
CA ALA A 166 -13.53 -16.56 -1.77
C ALA A 166 -13.44 -15.03 -1.72
N VAL A 167 -12.25 -14.55 -1.39
CA VAL A 167 -11.91 -13.17 -1.75
C VAL A 167 -12.06 -13.15 -3.25
N PRO A 168 -13.00 -12.39 -3.80
CA PRO A 168 -13.13 -12.28 -5.23
C PRO A 168 -11.77 -11.84 -5.74
N ARG A 169 -11.11 -12.66 -6.58
CA ARG A 169 -9.78 -12.39 -7.13
C ARG A 169 -9.65 -11.03 -7.83
N ASP A 170 -10.75 -10.32 -7.94
CA ASP A 170 -10.90 -9.07 -8.67
C ASP A 170 -11.12 -7.82 -7.80
N ARG A 171 -11.19 -7.93 -6.46
CA ARG A 171 -11.57 -6.76 -5.63
C ARG A 171 -10.93 -6.78 -4.24
N ALA A 172 -9.67 -6.40 -4.14
CA ALA A 172 -9.14 -5.88 -2.87
C ALA A 172 -9.42 -4.36 -2.84
N ALA A 173 -10.34 -3.92 -1.99
CA ALA A 173 -10.56 -2.50 -1.74
C ALA A 173 -9.72 -2.09 -0.52
N LEU A 174 -8.64 -1.38 -0.75
CA LEU A 174 -7.86 -0.74 0.30
C LEU A 174 -8.48 0.63 0.57
N ARG A 175 -8.97 0.84 1.79
CA ARG A 175 -9.42 2.14 2.26
C ARG A 175 -8.39 2.66 3.25
N GLY A 176 -7.75 3.77 2.92
CA GLY A 176 -7.00 4.55 3.91
C GLY A 176 -8.00 5.28 4.83
N ALA A 177 -7.93 5.03 6.14
CA ALA A 177 -8.66 5.83 7.12
C ALA A 177 -7.89 7.12 7.37
N GLY A 178 -8.62 8.26 7.35
CA GLY A 178 -8.04 9.59 7.39
C GLY A 178 -7.23 9.90 8.65
N GLY A 179 -5.95 9.97 8.43
CA GLY A 179 -4.95 10.72 9.14
C GLY A 179 -4.11 11.43 8.09
N PRO A 180 -3.12 12.27 8.39
CA PRO A 180 -2.26 12.84 7.36
C PRO A 180 -1.64 11.69 6.56
N VAL A 181 -2.16 11.48 5.34
CA VAL A 181 -1.83 10.32 4.53
C VAL A 181 -0.55 10.62 3.77
N THR A 182 0.52 10.08 4.22
CA THR A 182 1.67 9.79 3.38
C THR A 182 1.27 8.69 2.38
N GLY A 183 1.50 8.97 1.12
CA GLY A 183 1.04 8.20 -0.01
C GLY A 183 1.30 6.69 0.07
N LEU A 184 0.37 5.95 -0.47
CA LEU A 184 0.41 4.49 -0.61
C LEU A 184 1.03 4.14 -1.96
N ASP A 185 2.18 3.50 -1.97
CA ASP A 185 2.73 2.85 -3.15
C ASP A 185 2.42 1.37 -3.11
N ALA A 186 1.90 0.90 -4.20
CA ALA A 186 1.62 -0.51 -4.37
C ALA A 186 2.52 -1.12 -5.40
N LEU A 187 3.40 -1.96 -5.01
CA LEU A 187 3.76 -3.15 -5.76
C LEU A 187 4.37 -4.18 -4.85
N PRO A 188 3.95 -5.43 -4.95
CA PRO A 188 4.76 -6.48 -4.41
C PRO A 188 6.01 -6.58 -5.28
N GLU A 189 7.18 -6.34 -4.72
CA GLU A 189 8.27 -7.23 -5.05
C GLU A 189 7.84 -8.58 -4.46
N ALA A 190 6.90 -9.23 -5.15
CA ALA A 190 6.63 -10.61 -4.92
C ALA A 190 7.93 -11.31 -5.27
N ASP A 191 8.57 -11.86 -4.27
CA ASP A 191 9.55 -12.90 -4.45
C ASP A 191 10.98 -12.60 -4.01
N GLU A 192 11.16 -12.14 -2.79
CA GLU A 192 12.35 -12.55 -2.05
C GLU A 192 11.95 -13.00 -0.64
N VAL A 193 11.49 -14.22 -0.58
CA VAL A 193 11.68 -15.12 0.58
C VAL A 193 12.09 -16.48 0.05
#